data_8ecd5f8331d296ad3684457255264fea
#
_entry.id   8ecd5f8331d296ad3684457255264fea
#
_cell.length_a   1.000
_cell.length_b   1.000
_cell.length_c   1.000
_cell.angle_alpha   90.00
_cell.angle_beta   90.00
_cell.angle_gamma   90.00
#
_symmetry.space_group_name_H-M   'P 1'
#
loop_
_entity.id
_entity.type
_entity.pdbx_description
1 polymer ?
#
loop_
_entity_poly.entity_id
_entity_poly.type
_entity_poly.pdbx_seq_one_letter_code
_entity_poly.pdbx_strand_id
1 'polypeptide(L)'
;EEAKLVHALWQGLGAVKLASQYQKKGLTDKVQTTETEPTTPTEVIDDIKVRLDRVVAKYAEQLSEVATTLVFDTYLQRFEGIEGALIELDAPLVEDLEKDFNVSLPQAIEQDKGVDAVREVVNAMQVKLDKAYALLAEAEKNRKSVF
;
A
#
# COMPACT_ATOMS: atom_id res chain seq x y z
N GLU A 1 3.89 21.92 1.30
CA GLU A 1 3.89 21.63 0.80
C GLU A 1 4.06 21.23 0.60
N GLU A 2 4.23 21.21 0.94
CA GLU A 2 4.35 20.67 0.51
C GLU A 2 4.31 20.49 -0.06
N ALA A 3 4.42 20.66 0.13
CA ALA A 3 4.33 20.24 -0.56
C ALA A 3 4.42 20.47 -1.11
N LYS A 4 4.41 20.69 -1.14
CA LYS A 4 4.48 20.67 -1.76
C LYS A 4 4.78 20.42 -1.97
N LEU A 5 4.76 20.70 -1.89
CA LEU A 5 4.91 20.29 -2.34
C LEU A 5 4.94 19.88 -2.56
N VAL A 6 4.88 19.99 -2.44
CA VAL A 6 4.83 19.34 -2.76
C VAL A 6 4.88 19.44 -3.27
N HIS A 7 4.80 19.86 -3.60
CA HIS A 7 4.77 19.81 -4.23
C HIS A 7 5.08 19.85 -4.33
N ALA A 8 5.21 19.94 -4.04
CA ALA A 8 5.39 19.79 -4.15
C ALA A 8 5.60 19.71 -4.38
N LEU A 9 5.53 20.02 -4.68
CA LEU A 9 5.68 19.66 -4.97
C LEU A 9 5.78 19.53 -5.24
N TRP A 10 5.77 19.79 -5.45
CA TRP A 10 5.74 19.52 -5.74
C TRP A 10 6.06 19.72 -5.99
N GLN A 11 6.01 19.76 -5.94
CA GLN A 11 6.20 19.85 -6.02
C GLN A 11 6.58 19.60 -5.98
N GLY A 12 6.60 19.94 -6.15
CA GLY A 12 6.85 19.58 -6.06
C GLY A 12 7.27 19.63 -6.04
N LEU A 13 7.23 19.66 -6.51
CA LEU A 13 7.63 19.48 -6.16
C LEU A 13 7.52 19.20 -5.89
N GLY A 14 7.50 19.68 -6.49
CA GLY A 14 7.09 19.57 -5.97
C GLY A 14 6.72 18.67 -5.31
N ALA A 15 5.68 18.18 -5.37
CA ALA A 15 5.42 17.29 -4.35
C ALA A 15 6.56 16.39 -4.11
N VAL A 16 7.06 15.89 -5.09
CA VAL A 16 8.23 15.14 -4.92
C VAL A 16 9.31 15.93 -4.32
N LYS A 17 9.36 17.12 -4.72
CA LYS A 17 10.32 17.98 -4.20
C LYS A 17 10.09 18.19 -2.76
N LEU A 18 8.86 18.28 -2.37
CA LEU A 18 8.55 18.46 -0.99
C LEU A 18 8.98 17.29 -0.18
N ALA A 19 8.73 16.11 -0.68
CA ALA A 19 9.15 14.93 0.03
C ALA A 19 10.64 14.93 0.17
N SER A 20 11.31 15.37 -0.85
CA SER A 20 12.72 15.45 -0.82
C SER A 20 13.21 16.43 0.22
N GLN A 21 12.50 17.50 0.40
CA GLN A 21 12.86 18.46 1.40
C GLN A 21 12.75 17.93 2.78
N TYR A 22 11.71 17.20 3.05
CA TYR A 22 11.57 16.60 4.35
C TYR A 22 12.68 15.63 4.59
N GLN A 23 13.05 14.93 3.58
CA GLN A 23 14.13 14.01 3.72
C GLN A 23 15.40 14.69 4.06
N LYS A 24 15.62 15.83 3.47
CA LYS A 24 16.82 16.53 3.74
C LYS A 24 16.90 17.01 5.14
N LYS A 25 15.81 17.25 5.76
CA LYS A 25 15.82 17.68 7.11
C LYS A 25 16.08 16.53 8.03
N GLY A 26 16.10 15.37 7.54
CA GLY A 26 16.42 14.24 8.32
C GLY A 26 15.27 13.65 9.10
N LEU A 27 14.16 14.30 9.08
CA LEU A 27 13.02 13.80 9.78
C LEU A 27 12.46 12.60 9.14
N THR A 28 12.15 12.71 7.87
CA THR A 28 11.62 11.60 7.12
C THR A 28 12.66 10.55 6.92
N ASP A 29 13.87 10.97 6.71
CA ASP A 29 14.95 10.03 6.49
C ASP A 29 15.17 9.14 7.68
N LYS A 30 15.10 9.69 8.86
CA LYS A 30 15.28 8.89 10.02
C LYS A 30 14.24 7.83 10.17
N VAL A 31 13.03 8.17 9.87
CA VAL A 31 11.96 7.19 9.94
C VAL A 31 12.21 6.08 8.95
N GLN A 32 12.64 6.45 7.78
CA GLN A 32 12.88 5.46 6.74
C GLN A 32 14.03 4.55 7.07
N THR A 33 15.06 5.08 7.69
CA THR A 33 16.20 4.24 7.98
C THR A 33 15.92 3.23 9.06
N THR A 34 14.88 3.45 9.87
CA THR A 34 14.55 2.48 10.90
C THR A 34 13.61 1.41 10.39
N GLU A 35 13.09 1.59 9.19
CA GLU A 35 12.19 0.61 8.63
C GLU A 35 12.96 -0.38 7.80
N THR A 36 12.61 -1.64 7.94
CA THR A 36 13.22 -2.68 7.17
C THR A 36 12.38 -2.97 5.96
N GLU A 37 13.02 -3.09 4.81
CA GLU A 37 12.30 -3.47 3.59
C GLU A 37 11.82 -4.89 3.75
N PRO A 38 10.60 -5.17 3.35
CA PRO A 38 10.11 -6.55 3.41
C PRO A 38 10.89 -7.41 2.43
N THR A 39 11.31 -8.58 2.87
CA THR A 39 12.10 -9.46 2.03
C THR A 39 11.38 -10.74 1.68
N THR A 40 10.34 -11.11 2.40
CA THR A 40 9.58 -12.31 2.09
C THR A 40 8.17 -11.92 1.68
N PRO A 41 7.50 -12.78 0.91
CA PRO A 41 6.12 -12.45 0.49
C PRO A 41 5.17 -12.20 1.65
N THR A 42 5.31 -12.93 2.76
CA THR A 42 4.43 -12.69 3.89
C THR A 42 4.73 -11.35 4.55
N GLU A 43 5.99 -10.95 4.58
CA GLU A 43 6.33 -9.63 5.09
C GLU A 43 5.78 -8.53 4.20
N VAL A 44 5.73 -8.79 2.88
CA VAL A 44 5.15 -7.83 1.97
C VAL A 44 3.67 -7.64 2.26
N ILE A 45 2.95 -8.74 2.54
CA ILE A 45 1.53 -8.64 2.89
C ILE A 45 1.35 -7.80 4.14
N ASP A 46 2.18 -8.00 5.16
CA ASP A 46 2.08 -7.21 6.38
C ASP A 46 2.30 -5.73 6.09
N ASP A 47 3.26 -5.42 5.25
CA ASP A 47 3.53 -4.04 4.91
C ASP A 47 2.38 -3.42 4.12
N ILE A 48 1.78 -4.20 3.21
CA ILE A 48 0.62 -3.73 2.47
C ILE A 48 -0.52 -3.37 3.44
N LYS A 49 -0.76 -4.21 4.43
CA LYS A 49 -1.84 -3.96 5.38
C LYS A 49 -1.60 -2.68 6.16
N VAL A 50 -0.36 -2.43 6.56
CA VAL A 50 -0.02 -1.20 7.25
C VAL A 50 -0.26 0.01 6.35
N ARG A 51 0.14 -0.10 5.09
CA ARG A 51 -0.04 1.01 4.15
C ARG A 51 -1.50 1.29 3.88
N LEU A 52 -2.33 0.25 3.82
CA LEU A 52 -3.76 0.46 3.62
C LEU A 52 -4.40 1.17 4.81
N ASP A 53 -3.95 0.88 6.02
CA ASP A 53 -4.44 1.61 7.17
C ASP A 53 -4.03 3.08 7.08
N ARG A 54 -2.86 3.35 6.54
CA ARG A 54 -2.43 4.73 6.34
C ARG A 54 -3.28 5.44 5.30
N VAL A 55 -3.74 4.70 4.27
CA VAL A 55 -4.63 5.28 3.28
C VAL A 55 -5.88 5.84 3.96
N VAL A 56 -6.47 5.05 4.86
CA VAL A 56 -7.65 5.49 5.57
C VAL A 56 -7.35 6.71 6.43
N ALA A 57 -6.20 6.68 7.12
CA ALA A 57 -5.82 7.79 7.96
C ALA A 57 -5.62 9.07 7.17
N LYS A 58 -4.96 8.99 6.01
CA LYS A 58 -4.73 10.16 5.20
C LYS A 58 -6.03 10.71 4.63
N TYR A 59 -6.93 9.82 4.23
CA TYR A 59 -8.22 10.25 3.75
C TYR A 59 -9.00 10.94 4.87
N ALA A 60 -8.94 10.40 6.10
CA ALA A 60 -9.62 11.00 7.24
C ALA A 60 -9.08 12.40 7.55
N GLU A 61 -7.80 12.63 7.23
CA GLU A 61 -7.20 13.95 7.41
C GLU A 61 -7.52 14.87 6.24
N GLN A 62 -8.37 14.42 5.32
CA GLN A 62 -8.77 15.19 4.15
C GLN A 62 -7.64 15.38 3.16
N LEU A 63 -6.71 14.43 3.15
CA LEU A 63 -5.60 14.44 2.21
C LEU A 63 -5.87 13.38 1.14
N SER A 64 -6.94 13.60 0.37
CA SER A 64 -7.40 12.62 -0.60
C SER A 64 -6.36 12.28 -1.66
N GLU A 65 -5.61 13.28 -2.12
CA GLU A 65 -4.60 13.01 -3.13
C GLU A 65 -3.45 12.19 -2.58
N VAL A 66 -3.09 12.46 -1.33
CA VAL A 66 -2.04 11.69 -0.68
C VAL A 66 -2.52 10.26 -0.51
N ALA A 67 -3.77 10.10 -0.09
CA ALA A 67 -4.34 8.77 0.09
C ALA A 67 -4.32 7.99 -1.22
N THR A 68 -4.74 8.63 -2.31
CA THR A 68 -4.77 7.97 -3.61
C THR A 68 -3.37 7.58 -4.08
N THR A 69 -2.42 8.48 -3.91
CA THR A 69 -1.05 8.19 -4.28
C THR A 69 -0.53 6.99 -3.49
N LEU A 70 -0.85 6.94 -2.21
CA LEU A 70 -0.40 5.83 -1.38
C LEU A 70 -1.02 4.50 -1.85
N VAL A 71 -2.28 4.53 -2.31
CA VAL A 71 -2.89 3.31 -2.86
C VAL A 71 -2.08 2.80 -4.04
N PHE A 72 -1.79 3.68 -4.99
CA PHE A 72 -1.06 3.26 -6.18
C PHE A 72 0.37 2.87 -5.88
N ASP A 73 1.03 3.58 -4.99
CA ASP A 73 2.39 3.22 -4.60
C ASP A 73 2.42 1.86 -3.93
N THR A 74 1.42 1.57 -3.10
CA THR A 74 1.35 0.28 -2.44
C THR A 74 1.19 -0.83 -3.48
N TYR A 75 0.34 -0.60 -4.48
CA TYR A 75 0.16 -1.57 -5.54
C TYR A 75 1.47 -1.78 -6.32
N LEU A 76 2.07 -0.70 -6.77
CA LEU A 76 3.24 -0.81 -7.63
C LEU A 76 4.49 -1.25 -6.90
N GLN A 77 4.68 -0.80 -5.68
CA GLN A 77 5.91 -1.08 -4.96
C GLN A 77 5.87 -2.37 -4.15
N ARG A 78 4.68 -2.83 -3.84
CA ARG A 78 4.55 -4.00 -2.97
C ARG A 78 3.76 -5.13 -3.60
N PHE A 79 2.52 -4.86 -4.00
CA PHE A 79 1.65 -5.94 -4.46
C PHE A 79 2.14 -6.58 -5.75
N GLU A 80 2.60 -5.77 -6.68
CA GLU A 80 3.07 -6.31 -7.96
C GLU A 80 4.19 -7.32 -7.75
N GLY A 81 4.99 -7.13 -6.72
CA GLY A 81 6.12 -8.01 -6.49
C GLY A 81 5.72 -9.41 -6.04
N ILE A 82 4.53 -9.58 -5.50
CA ILE A 82 4.07 -10.89 -5.05
C ILE A 82 2.97 -11.48 -5.92
N GLU A 83 2.52 -10.74 -6.94
CA GLU A 83 1.45 -11.21 -7.80
C GLU A 83 1.76 -12.54 -8.44
N GLY A 84 2.97 -12.68 -8.96
CA GLY A 84 3.34 -13.91 -9.65
C GLY A 84 3.21 -15.14 -8.78
N ALA A 85 3.68 -15.04 -7.54
CA ALA A 85 3.60 -16.15 -6.61
C ALA A 85 2.15 -16.43 -6.24
N LEU A 86 1.35 -15.39 -6.05
CA LEU A 86 -0.03 -15.55 -5.66
C LEU A 86 -0.91 -16.09 -6.78
N ILE A 87 -0.66 -15.69 -8.02
CA ILE A 87 -1.43 -16.16 -9.14
C ILE A 87 -1.41 -17.67 -9.23
N GLU A 88 -0.27 -18.26 -8.94
CA GLU A 88 -0.16 -19.71 -9.00
C GLU A 88 -0.94 -20.40 -7.89
N LEU A 89 -1.22 -19.69 -6.82
CA LEU A 89 -1.94 -20.25 -5.68
C LEU A 89 -3.44 -19.98 -5.74
N ASP A 90 -3.81 -18.80 -6.18
CA ASP A 90 -5.21 -18.39 -6.19
C ASP A 90 -5.38 -17.21 -7.13
N ALA A 91 -5.54 -17.50 -8.41
CA ALA A 91 -5.69 -16.44 -9.41
C ALA A 91 -6.89 -15.53 -9.19
N PRO A 92 -8.07 -16.07 -8.83
CA PRO A 92 -9.22 -15.18 -8.58
C PRO A 92 -8.98 -14.21 -7.44
N LEU A 93 -8.23 -14.62 -6.43
CA LEU A 93 -7.91 -13.73 -5.32
C LEU A 93 -7.08 -12.55 -5.80
N VAL A 94 -6.11 -12.83 -6.68
CA VAL A 94 -5.27 -11.78 -7.24
C VAL A 94 -6.11 -10.81 -8.06
N GLU A 95 -7.03 -11.33 -8.87
CA GLU A 95 -7.90 -10.48 -9.68
C GLU A 95 -8.75 -9.57 -8.81
N ASP A 96 -9.27 -10.12 -7.72
CA ASP A 96 -10.08 -9.32 -6.80
C ASP A 96 -9.27 -8.23 -6.15
N LEU A 97 -8.06 -8.54 -5.73
CA LEU A 97 -7.21 -7.54 -5.11
C LEU A 97 -6.77 -6.47 -6.11
N GLU A 98 -6.46 -6.88 -7.34
CA GLU A 98 -6.12 -5.92 -8.38
C GLU A 98 -7.25 -4.94 -8.60
N LYS A 99 -8.47 -5.45 -8.62
CA LYS A 99 -9.62 -4.59 -8.81
C LYS A 99 -9.78 -3.64 -7.63
N ASP A 100 -9.54 -4.14 -6.42
CA ASP A 100 -9.66 -3.29 -5.24
C ASP A 100 -8.63 -2.17 -5.26
N PHE A 101 -7.39 -2.47 -5.64
CA PHE A 101 -6.34 -1.46 -5.69
C PHE A 101 -6.56 -0.44 -6.80
N ASN A 102 -7.07 -0.87 -7.93
CA ASN A 102 -7.13 -0.01 -9.10
C ASN A 102 -8.50 0.60 -9.36
N VAL A 103 -9.53 0.05 -8.76
CA VAL A 103 -10.89 0.54 -8.97
C VAL A 103 -11.61 0.84 -7.68
N SER A 104 -11.84 -0.18 -6.85
CA SER A 104 -12.74 -0.02 -5.69
C SER A 104 -12.27 1.02 -4.70
N LEU A 105 -11.01 0.94 -4.30
CA LEU A 105 -10.49 1.86 -3.29
C LEU A 105 -10.28 3.26 -3.85
N PRO A 106 -9.66 3.43 -5.02
CA PRO A 106 -9.53 4.78 -5.57
C PRO A 106 -10.87 5.44 -5.81
N GLN A 107 -11.87 4.68 -6.26
CA GLN A 107 -13.20 5.27 -6.47
C GLN A 107 -13.86 5.72 -5.18
N ALA A 108 -13.72 4.95 -4.11
CA ALA A 108 -14.30 5.34 -2.84
C ALA A 108 -13.70 6.66 -2.36
N ILE A 109 -12.42 6.85 -2.60
CA ILE A 109 -11.74 8.09 -2.23
C ILE A 109 -12.17 9.23 -3.15
N GLU A 110 -12.16 8.98 -4.44
CA GLU A 110 -12.49 10.01 -5.42
C GLU A 110 -13.93 10.49 -5.30
N GLN A 111 -14.84 9.57 -5.05
CA GLN A 111 -16.24 9.92 -4.91
C GLN A 111 -16.57 10.46 -3.52
N ASP A 112 -15.55 10.55 -2.69
CA ASP A 112 -15.66 11.12 -1.35
C ASP A 112 -16.81 10.51 -0.56
N LYS A 113 -16.83 9.19 -0.52
CA LYS A 113 -17.92 8.47 0.13
C LYS A 113 -17.89 8.49 1.65
N GLY A 114 -16.82 9.02 2.21
CA GLY A 114 -16.69 9.12 3.66
C GLY A 114 -15.73 8.10 4.24
N VAL A 115 -15.25 8.39 5.43
CA VAL A 115 -14.24 7.55 6.07
C VAL A 115 -14.72 6.14 6.28
N ASP A 116 -15.98 5.98 6.69
CA ASP A 116 -16.52 4.65 6.92
C ASP A 116 -16.54 3.82 5.65
N ALA A 117 -16.90 4.44 4.52
CA ALA A 117 -16.95 3.72 3.26
C ALA A 117 -15.55 3.31 2.80
N VAL A 118 -14.58 4.21 2.96
CA VAL A 118 -13.20 3.89 2.59
C VAL A 118 -12.66 2.79 3.50
N ARG A 119 -12.97 2.88 4.79
CA ARG A 119 -12.54 1.87 5.76
C ARG A 119 -13.13 0.51 5.41
N GLU A 120 -14.37 0.51 4.93
CA GLU A 120 -15.04 -0.74 4.58
C GLU A 120 -14.33 -1.44 3.44
N VAL A 121 -13.91 -0.68 2.42
CA VAL A 121 -13.18 -1.24 1.31
C VAL A 121 -11.85 -1.81 1.79
N VAL A 122 -11.14 -1.04 2.63
CA VAL A 122 -9.85 -1.49 3.15
C VAL A 122 -10.03 -2.74 4.00
N ASN A 123 -11.08 -2.80 4.83
CA ASN A 123 -11.30 -3.98 5.65
C ASN A 123 -11.53 -5.22 4.78
N ALA A 124 -12.30 -5.07 3.70
CA ALA A 124 -12.52 -6.19 2.80
C ALA A 124 -11.22 -6.62 2.13
N MET A 125 -10.39 -5.65 1.77
CA MET A 125 -9.09 -5.97 1.19
C MET A 125 -8.21 -6.70 2.19
N GLN A 126 -8.27 -6.31 3.45
CA GLN A 126 -7.43 -6.94 4.48
C GLN A 126 -7.84 -8.38 4.73
N VAL A 127 -9.12 -8.70 4.62
CA VAL A 127 -9.55 -10.09 4.73
C VAL A 127 -8.94 -10.89 3.59
N LYS A 128 -8.93 -10.33 2.37
CA LYS A 128 -8.33 -11.01 1.23
C LYS A 128 -6.83 -11.15 1.40
N LEU A 129 -6.20 -10.13 1.98
CA LEU A 129 -4.77 -10.17 2.22
C LEU A 129 -4.42 -11.20 3.30
N ASP A 130 -5.29 -11.40 4.28
CA ASP A 130 -5.07 -12.44 5.26
C ASP A 130 -5.08 -13.82 4.60
N LYS A 131 -5.97 -14.01 3.62
CA LYS A 131 -6.00 -15.26 2.88
C LYS A 131 -4.72 -15.41 2.07
N ALA A 132 -4.28 -14.32 1.43
CA ALA A 132 -3.05 -14.35 0.66
C ALA A 132 -1.86 -14.70 1.56
N TYR A 133 -1.85 -14.14 2.75
CA TYR A 133 -0.78 -14.43 3.71
C TYR A 133 -0.73 -15.93 4.02
N ALA A 134 -1.88 -16.50 4.31
CA ALA A 134 -1.94 -17.91 4.65
C ALA A 134 -1.44 -18.79 3.49
N LEU A 135 -1.84 -18.43 2.27
CA LEU A 135 -1.41 -19.20 1.11
C LEU A 135 0.10 -19.09 0.89
N LEU A 136 0.62 -17.89 1.04
CA LEU A 136 2.05 -17.67 0.85
C LEU A 136 2.87 -18.32 1.96
N ALA A 137 2.37 -18.29 3.19
CA ALA A 137 3.07 -18.91 4.29
C ALA A 137 3.14 -20.42 4.10
N GLU A 138 2.05 -21.01 3.62
CA GLU A 138 2.01 -22.43 3.38
C GLU A 138 2.97 -22.81 2.24
N ALA A 139 2.99 -22.01 1.19
CA ALA A 139 3.88 -22.28 0.06
C ALA A 139 5.34 -22.15 0.49
N GLU A 140 5.63 -21.17 1.33
CA GLU A 140 6.97 -20.96 1.84
C GLU A 140 7.44 -22.15 2.68
N LYS A 141 6.55 -22.63 3.52
CA LYS A 141 6.81 -23.76 4.37
C LYS A 141 7.07 -25.00 3.54
N ASN A 142 6.26 -25.24 2.53
CA ASN A 142 6.42 -26.39 1.67
C ASN A 142 7.74 -26.36 0.91
N ARG A 143 8.14 -25.16 0.47
CA ARG A 143 9.38 -25.02 -0.24
C ARG A 143 10.56 -25.31 0.66
N LYS A 144 10.51 -24.89 1.91
CA LYS A 144 11.58 -25.15 2.85
C LYS A 144 11.70 -26.61 3.18
N SER A 145 10.59 -27.31 3.23
CA SER A 145 10.64 -28.73 3.59
C SER A 145 11.19 -29.60 2.48
N VAL A 146 11.31 -29.04 1.27
CA VAL A 146 11.88 -29.80 0.16
C VAL A 146 13.40 -29.83 0.26
N PHE A 147 13.96 -28.83 0.88
CA PHE A 147 15.39 -28.74 1.05
C PHE A 147 15.82 -29.08 2.46
#